data_fda9a3158de1bebaa06d0f5d6867ac2b
#
_entry.id   fda9a3158de1bebaa06d0f5d6867ac2b
#
_cell.length_a   1.000
_cell.length_b   1.000
_cell.length_c   1.000
_cell.angle_alpha   90.00
_cell.angle_beta   90.00
_cell.angle_gamma   90.00
#
_symmetry.space_group_name_H-M   'P 1'
#
loop_
_entity.id
_entity.type
_entity.pdbx_description
1 polymer ?
#
loop_
_entity_poly.entity_id
_entity_poly.type
_entity_poly.pdbx_seq_one_letter_code
_entity_poly.pdbx_strand_id
1 'polypeptide(L)'
;MLPIGIVTILTVVAVILCFIKDNVLAKRIALIAHLVAFVLCILMLVATADGSFIRVVFGAEPWNFYVLTGQLDAYMVTLFVGVSTLIIWASLSMIDHDIPEGRVRFYYALMCGLIASLCGIVIFENFFSIFLMVEISSFVAVGIIIIKNKKENMRAGLKYLTLSIFGSSFILMGIIILYFLTDALSMTGIYEVISQGHQGHEETVRNAFIFITIGAALKSALFPLHIWLPDAHSTAPSPSSAVLSSLVIKSYMFLYVKVMYKAIGDEILTNDQVLSRVLFLVMIIGGVAMMYGSIMAILQTDIKRMIAYSSVAQIGYIFLGIGMGTRLGLFAAMFHILAHAVTKAVLFLVAGSIIEQTHNRDIRQMNGLGRQMPITMALFTVGSLSMIGIPLFVGFNSKWFFATSFIESGQIWLLAVLIVSSLLNGCYYLPIVVRGFFSKSDDEAEDSAFKPKSLERPVKDLMPIMVLAGLVIGFALFSSPIIRYIQAGIEVIW
;
A
#
# COMPACT_ATOMS: atom_id res chain seq x y z
N MET A 1 1.50 13.70 21.66
CA MET A 1 2.30 12.51 22.00
C MET A 1 1.87 11.22 21.28
N LEU A 2 0.57 11.05 20.93
CA LEU A 2 0.05 9.82 20.28
C LEU A 2 0.82 9.39 18.99
N PRO A 3 1.07 10.28 17.99
CA PRO A 3 1.75 9.87 16.75
C PRO A 3 3.16 9.33 16.99
N ILE A 4 3.92 10.01 17.85
CA ILE A 4 5.28 9.59 18.21
C ILE A 4 5.27 8.27 18.98
N GLY A 5 4.30 8.09 19.90
CA GLY A 5 4.13 6.86 20.66
C GLY A 5 3.99 5.63 19.77
N ILE A 6 3.23 5.74 18.66
CA ILE A 6 3.05 4.66 17.68
C ILE A 6 4.40 4.26 17.07
N VAL A 7 5.16 5.23 16.55
CA VAL A 7 6.47 4.98 15.92
C VAL A 7 7.47 4.44 16.95
N THR A 8 7.51 5.05 18.15
CA THR A 8 8.46 4.65 19.20
C THR A 8 8.21 3.22 19.67
N ILE A 9 6.94 2.84 19.95
CA ILE A 9 6.61 1.48 20.41
C ILE A 9 7.06 0.45 19.39
N LEU A 10 6.71 0.66 18.10
CA LEU A 10 7.06 -0.29 17.04
C LEU A 10 8.59 -0.34 16.81
N THR A 11 9.29 0.79 16.89
CA THR A 11 10.76 0.84 16.75
C THR A 11 11.46 0.16 17.91
N VAL A 12 11.06 0.46 19.15
CA VAL A 12 11.65 -0.17 20.35
C VAL A 12 11.42 -1.68 20.34
N VAL A 13 10.20 -2.11 19.99
CA VAL A 13 9.90 -3.55 19.88
C VAL A 13 10.72 -4.19 18.77
N ALA A 14 10.91 -3.53 17.62
CA ALA A 14 11.76 -4.06 16.55
C ALA A 14 13.20 -4.33 17.04
N VAL A 15 13.77 -3.42 17.83
CA VAL A 15 15.09 -3.59 18.42
C VAL A 15 15.10 -4.73 19.47
N ILE A 16 14.12 -4.77 20.37
CA ILE A 16 14.01 -5.81 21.40
C ILE A 16 13.92 -7.21 20.76
N LEU A 17 13.14 -7.36 19.68
CA LEU A 17 12.95 -8.63 18.97
C LEU A 17 14.26 -9.20 18.39
N CYS A 18 15.25 -8.37 18.08
CA CYS A 18 16.57 -8.84 17.66
C CYS A 18 17.31 -9.66 18.71
N PHE A 19 17.03 -9.42 20.01
CA PHE A 19 17.70 -10.08 21.14
C PHE A 19 16.90 -11.26 21.71
N ILE A 20 15.61 -11.37 21.42
CA ILE A 20 14.76 -12.47 21.90
C ILE A 20 15.09 -13.74 21.11
N LYS A 21 15.44 -14.84 21.83
CA LYS A 21 15.74 -16.13 21.19
C LYS A 21 14.50 -17.00 20.96
N ASP A 22 13.48 -16.85 21.79
CA ASP A 22 12.22 -17.61 21.68
C ASP A 22 11.33 -17.04 20.56
N ASN A 23 11.11 -17.85 19.55
CA ASN A 23 10.27 -17.47 18.40
C ASN A 23 8.80 -17.27 18.78
N VAL A 24 8.26 -18.07 19.73
CA VAL A 24 6.87 -17.95 20.17
C VAL A 24 6.67 -16.63 20.92
N LEU A 25 7.61 -16.29 21.79
CA LEU A 25 7.60 -15.01 22.51
C LEU A 25 7.73 -13.84 21.53
N ALA A 26 8.63 -13.93 20.55
CA ALA A 26 8.81 -12.89 19.52
C ALA A 26 7.53 -12.63 18.73
N LYS A 27 6.82 -13.68 18.32
CA LYS A 27 5.51 -13.58 17.64
C LYS A 27 4.48 -12.84 18.48
N ARG A 28 4.35 -13.22 19.76
CA ARG A 28 3.39 -12.62 20.71
C ARG A 28 3.70 -11.15 20.97
N ILE A 29 4.96 -10.80 21.20
CA ILE A 29 5.37 -9.41 21.44
C ILE A 29 5.08 -8.54 20.21
N ALA A 30 5.40 -9.02 19.01
CA ALA A 30 5.08 -8.29 17.78
C ALA A 30 3.58 -8.03 17.63
N LEU A 31 2.73 -9.03 17.88
CA LEU A 31 1.28 -8.85 17.80
C LEU A 31 0.77 -7.87 18.86
N ILE A 32 1.21 -8.00 20.11
CA ILE A 32 0.82 -7.10 21.22
C ILE A 32 1.22 -5.66 20.90
N ALA A 33 2.44 -5.44 20.38
CA ALA A 33 2.90 -4.11 20.01
C ALA A 33 2.01 -3.48 18.92
N HIS A 34 1.61 -4.26 17.91
CA HIS A 34 0.70 -3.78 16.86
C HIS A 34 -0.69 -3.49 17.41
N LEU A 35 -1.22 -4.31 18.33
CA LEU A 35 -2.51 -4.05 18.98
C LEU A 35 -2.48 -2.76 19.82
N VAL A 36 -1.41 -2.56 20.61
CA VAL A 36 -1.24 -1.33 21.38
C VAL A 36 -1.12 -0.11 20.44
N ALA A 37 -0.31 -0.22 19.39
CA ALA A 37 -0.19 0.83 18.37
C ALA A 37 -1.54 1.11 17.69
N PHE A 38 -2.35 0.09 17.42
CA PHE A 38 -3.68 0.25 16.82
C PHE A 38 -4.65 1.01 17.75
N VAL A 39 -4.62 0.72 19.06
CA VAL A 39 -5.40 1.50 20.05
C VAL A 39 -4.99 2.98 20.03
N LEU A 40 -3.68 3.28 19.98
CA LEU A 40 -3.20 4.67 19.86
C LEU A 40 -3.67 5.33 18.55
N CYS A 41 -3.75 4.57 17.45
CA CYS A 41 -4.28 5.06 16.17
C CYS A 41 -5.77 5.45 16.29
N ILE A 42 -6.59 4.64 16.96
CA ILE A 42 -8.01 4.98 17.18
C ILE A 42 -8.13 6.26 18.02
N LEU A 43 -7.35 6.40 19.08
CA LEU A 43 -7.32 7.64 19.87
C LEU A 43 -6.88 8.84 19.02
N MET A 44 -5.93 8.65 18.12
CA MET A 44 -5.47 9.69 17.19
C MET A 44 -6.56 10.08 16.19
N LEU A 45 -7.32 9.13 15.63
CA LEU A 45 -8.47 9.41 14.76
C LEU A 45 -9.53 10.26 15.48
N VAL A 46 -9.82 9.93 16.74
CA VAL A 46 -10.78 10.69 17.54
C VAL A 46 -10.25 12.10 17.84
N ALA A 47 -8.96 12.20 18.16
CA ALA A 47 -8.34 13.49 18.51
C ALA A 47 -8.20 14.45 17.31
N THR A 48 -8.30 13.96 16.08
CA THR A 48 -8.22 14.77 14.86
C THR A 48 -9.55 14.89 14.12
N ALA A 49 -10.64 14.32 14.67
CA ALA A 49 -11.94 14.25 14.00
C ALA A 49 -12.60 15.62 13.76
N ASP A 50 -12.27 16.61 14.59
CA ASP A 50 -12.75 17.98 14.50
C ASP A 50 -11.90 18.89 13.59
N GLY A 51 -10.92 18.33 12.87
CA GLY A 51 -9.98 19.08 12.04
C GLY A 51 -8.75 19.59 12.79
N SER A 52 -8.62 19.29 14.08
CA SER A 52 -7.46 19.72 14.87
C SER A 52 -6.18 19.00 14.44
N PHE A 53 -5.03 19.70 14.62
CA PHE A 53 -3.71 19.14 14.39
C PHE A 53 -3.05 18.74 15.70
N ILE A 54 -2.41 17.58 15.71
CA ILE A 54 -1.52 17.18 16.79
C ILE A 54 -0.11 17.65 16.43
N ARG A 55 0.38 18.66 17.17
CA ARG A 55 1.74 19.21 17.00
C ARG A 55 2.65 18.70 18.09
N VAL A 56 3.83 18.18 17.71
CA VAL A 56 4.89 17.81 18.66
C VAL A 56 6.24 18.13 18.03
N VAL A 57 7.08 18.82 18.80
CA VAL A 57 8.46 19.13 18.41
C VAL A 57 9.39 18.52 19.45
N PHE A 58 10.42 17.83 19.03
CA PHE A 58 11.45 17.27 19.90
C PHE A 58 12.81 17.27 19.21
N GLY A 59 13.85 17.39 19.99
CA GLY A 59 15.23 17.60 19.50
C GLY A 59 15.67 19.05 19.55
N ALA A 60 16.89 19.33 19.11
CA ALA A 60 17.47 20.68 19.01
C ALA A 60 17.60 21.09 17.55
N GLU A 61 17.45 22.37 17.26
CA GLU A 61 17.70 22.90 15.92
C GLU A 61 19.16 22.71 15.50
N PRO A 62 19.42 22.47 14.21
CA PRO A 62 18.47 22.38 13.08
C PRO A 62 17.86 20.98 12.90
N TRP A 63 18.19 20.01 13.74
CA TRP A 63 17.82 18.59 13.61
C TRP A 63 16.55 18.21 14.40
N ASN A 64 15.70 19.20 14.70
CA ASN A 64 14.46 18.91 15.38
C ASN A 64 13.52 18.04 14.56
N PHE A 65 12.88 17.09 15.23
CA PHE A 65 11.80 16.32 14.66
C PHE A 65 10.49 17.08 14.87
N TYR A 66 9.92 17.52 13.78
CA TYR A 66 8.64 18.22 13.78
C TYR A 66 7.54 17.28 13.28
N VAL A 67 6.54 17.05 14.10
CA VAL A 67 5.38 16.22 13.81
C VAL A 67 4.15 17.13 13.75
N LEU A 68 3.47 17.08 12.61
CA LEU A 68 2.20 17.75 12.37
C LEU A 68 1.23 16.74 11.77
N THR A 69 0.37 16.19 12.61
CA THR A 69 -0.56 15.13 12.21
C THR A 69 -1.97 15.70 12.12
N GLY A 70 -2.51 15.75 10.92
CA GLY A 70 -3.91 16.09 10.65
C GLY A 70 -4.76 14.84 10.37
N GLN A 71 -5.98 15.05 9.90
CA GLN A 71 -6.95 13.97 9.61
C GLN A 71 -6.43 12.96 8.60
N LEU A 72 -5.86 13.39 7.46
CA LEU A 72 -5.34 12.47 6.45
C LEU A 72 -4.14 11.68 6.95
N ASP A 73 -3.26 12.29 7.75
CA ASP A 73 -2.13 11.60 8.35
C ASP A 73 -2.62 10.52 9.33
N ALA A 74 -3.61 10.86 10.18
CA ALA A 74 -4.23 9.93 11.13
C ALA A 74 -4.94 8.78 10.41
N TYR A 75 -5.65 9.05 9.33
CA TYR A 75 -6.28 8.06 8.46
C TYR A 75 -5.26 7.07 7.90
N MET A 76 -4.15 7.56 7.31
CA MET A 76 -3.12 6.72 6.71
C MET A 76 -2.38 5.87 7.74
N VAL A 77 -2.01 6.44 8.89
CA VAL A 77 -1.35 5.68 9.97
C VAL A 77 -2.28 4.59 10.51
N THR A 78 -3.57 4.90 10.69
CA THR A 78 -4.56 3.91 11.17
C THR A 78 -4.75 2.78 10.16
N LEU A 79 -4.78 3.10 8.87
CA LEU A 79 -4.81 2.09 7.82
C LEU A 79 -3.57 1.19 7.87
N PHE A 80 -2.37 1.78 8.01
CA PHE A 80 -1.13 1.02 8.04
C PHE A 80 -1.04 0.10 9.25
N VAL A 81 -1.30 0.61 10.44
CA VAL A 81 -1.23 -0.18 11.67
C VAL A 81 -2.37 -1.20 11.73
N GLY A 82 -3.59 -0.83 11.35
CA GLY A 82 -4.75 -1.74 11.38
C GLY A 82 -4.58 -2.92 10.44
N VAL A 83 -4.22 -2.68 9.18
CA VAL A 83 -4.01 -3.76 8.20
C VAL A 83 -2.78 -4.60 8.58
N SER A 84 -1.67 -3.98 9.03
CA SER A 84 -0.49 -4.72 9.47
C SER A 84 -0.75 -5.60 10.70
N THR A 85 -1.58 -5.15 11.63
CA THR A 85 -1.99 -5.95 12.80
C THR A 85 -2.63 -7.26 12.37
N LEU A 86 -3.55 -7.21 11.40
CA LEU A 86 -4.21 -8.41 10.88
C LEU A 86 -3.25 -9.29 10.05
N ILE A 87 -2.32 -8.69 9.31
CA ILE A 87 -1.29 -9.44 8.58
C ILE A 87 -0.31 -10.11 9.56
N ILE A 88 0.12 -9.43 10.64
CA ILE A 88 0.95 -10.02 11.69
C ILE A 88 0.21 -11.17 12.37
N TRP A 89 -1.08 -11.01 12.69
CA TRP A 89 -1.87 -12.09 13.25
C TRP A 89 -1.94 -13.30 12.30
N ALA A 90 -2.22 -13.10 11.00
CA ALA A 90 -2.19 -14.18 10.02
C ALA A 90 -0.81 -14.84 9.90
N SER A 91 0.27 -14.07 10.03
CA SER A 91 1.63 -14.59 9.90
C SER A 91 2.04 -15.55 11.02
N LEU A 92 1.38 -15.51 12.19
CA LEU A 92 1.74 -16.37 13.34
C LEU A 92 1.71 -17.86 13.00
N SER A 93 0.81 -18.27 12.10
CA SER A 93 0.67 -19.66 11.66
C SER A 93 1.28 -19.94 10.28
N MET A 94 1.56 -18.89 9.47
CA MET A 94 2.04 -19.08 8.10
C MET A 94 3.57 -19.05 7.98
N ILE A 95 4.25 -18.33 8.88
CA ILE A 95 5.64 -17.94 8.63
C ILE A 95 6.64 -19.10 8.89
N ASP A 96 6.32 -20.02 9.78
CA ASP A 96 7.21 -21.13 10.15
C ASP A 96 7.49 -22.07 8.98
N HIS A 97 6.56 -22.16 8.02
CA HIS A 97 6.72 -22.96 6.81
C HIS A 97 7.54 -22.25 5.73
N ASP A 98 7.59 -20.92 5.79
CA ASP A 98 8.16 -20.08 4.74
C ASP A 98 9.62 -19.69 4.98
N ILE A 99 10.07 -19.62 6.25
CA ILE A 99 11.40 -19.14 6.61
C ILE A 99 12.08 -20.07 7.63
N PRO A 100 13.43 -20.14 7.66
CA PRO A 100 14.16 -20.89 8.65
C PRO A 100 13.90 -20.41 10.09
N GLU A 101 13.80 -21.33 11.06
CA GLU A 101 13.51 -21.03 12.48
C GLU A 101 14.39 -19.92 13.07
N GLY A 102 15.68 -19.93 12.79
CA GLY A 102 16.62 -18.92 13.31
C GLY A 102 16.37 -17.51 12.79
N ARG A 103 15.49 -17.33 11.78
CA ARG A 103 15.16 -16.03 11.19
C ARG A 103 13.77 -15.51 11.57
N VAL A 104 12.94 -16.29 12.25
CA VAL A 104 11.57 -15.90 12.62
C VAL A 104 11.56 -14.62 13.45
N ARG A 105 12.40 -14.51 14.47
CA ARG A 105 12.52 -13.30 15.29
C ARG A 105 12.90 -12.05 14.48
N PHE A 106 13.87 -12.19 13.57
CA PHE A 106 14.29 -11.10 12.69
C PHE A 106 13.20 -10.70 11.71
N TYR A 107 12.39 -11.65 11.23
CA TYR A 107 11.22 -11.35 10.43
C TYR A 107 10.25 -10.40 11.15
N TYR A 108 9.90 -10.70 12.42
CA TYR A 108 9.01 -9.83 13.20
C TYR A 108 9.66 -8.50 13.58
N ALA A 109 10.97 -8.48 13.83
CA ALA A 109 11.72 -7.24 14.02
C ALA A 109 11.65 -6.35 12.78
N LEU A 110 11.89 -6.91 11.59
CA LEU A 110 11.79 -6.20 10.32
C LEU A 110 10.35 -5.74 10.05
N MET A 111 9.33 -6.54 10.36
CA MET A 111 7.94 -6.13 10.19
C MET A 111 7.58 -4.93 11.09
N CYS A 112 7.95 -4.96 12.37
CA CYS A 112 7.73 -3.83 13.28
C CYS A 112 8.49 -2.58 12.81
N GLY A 113 9.76 -2.72 12.42
CA GLY A 113 10.58 -1.61 11.91
C GLY A 113 10.05 -1.03 10.59
N LEU A 114 9.52 -1.89 9.71
CA LEU A 114 8.88 -1.44 8.48
C LEU A 114 7.66 -0.57 8.79
N ILE A 115 6.73 -1.05 9.60
CA ILE A 115 5.51 -0.29 9.90
C ILE A 115 5.83 1.00 10.66
N ALA A 116 6.80 0.99 11.57
CA ALA A 116 7.29 2.19 12.24
C ALA A 116 7.79 3.23 11.23
N SER A 117 8.61 2.81 10.25
CA SER A 117 9.15 3.73 9.23
C SER A 117 8.05 4.25 8.29
N LEU A 118 7.07 3.41 7.89
CA LEU A 118 5.94 3.87 7.08
C LEU A 118 5.08 4.90 7.83
N CYS A 119 4.81 4.68 9.12
CA CYS A 119 4.12 5.66 9.97
C CYS A 119 4.95 6.95 10.10
N GLY A 120 6.28 6.84 10.23
CA GLY A 120 7.18 7.99 10.27
C GLY A 120 7.11 8.84 8.99
N ILE A 121 7.09 8.22 7.79
CA ILE A 121 6.91 8.94 6.51
C ILE A 121 5.63 9.79 6.52
N VAL A 122 4.57 9.26 7.14
CA VAL A 122 3.27 9.94 7.19
C VAL A 122 3.25 11.09 8.19
N ILE A 123 3.75 10.89 9.43
CA ILE A 123 3.55 11.85 10.52
C ILE A 123 4.59 12.97 10.57
N PHE A 124 5.81 12.73 10.06
CA PHE A 124 6.84 13.77 10.06
C PHE A 124 6.53 14.86 9.04
N GLU A 125 6.89 16.10 9.40
CA GLU A 125 6.74 17.31 8.60
C GLU A 125 8.07 17.74 7.98
N ASN A 126 9.19 17.43 8.67
CA ASN A 126 10.52 17.79 8.22
C ASN A 126 11.03 16.82 7.16
N PHE A 127 11.45 17.32 6.01
CA PHE A 127 11.92 16.50 4.88
C PHE A 127 13.13 15.62 5.20
N PHE A 128 14.03 16.09 6.08
CA PHE A 128 15.15 15.27 6.51
C PHE A 128 14.70 14.04 7.28
N SER A 129 13.78 14.23 8.23
CA SER A 129 13.19 13.10 9.00
C SER A 129 12.42 12.15 8.11
N ILE A 130 11.65 12.68 7.15
CA ILE A 130 10.91 11.87 6.17
C ILE A 130 11.88 11.06 5.32
N PHE A 131 12.95 11.67 4.83
CA PHE A 131 13.96 10.99 4.02
C PHE A 131 14.63 9.85 4.78
N LEU A 132 14.98 10.05 6.06
CA LEU A 132 15.50 8.98 6.90
C LEU A 132 14.51 7.81 7.02
N MET A 133 13.21 8.09 7.20
CA MET A 133 12.18 7.04 7.26
C MET A 133 12.02 6.33 5.91
N VAL A 134 12.13 7.05 4.80
CA VAL A 134 12.13 6.47 3.43
C VAL A 134 13.29 5.50 3.25
N GLU A 135 14.49 5.85 3.69
CA GLU A 135 15.66 4.96 3.60
C GLU A 135 15.53 3.74 4.52
N ILE A 136 15.16 3.95 5.78
CA ILE A 136 14.92 2.84 6.73
C ILE A 136 13.89 1.87 6.16
N SER A 137 12.76 2.37 5.65
CA SER A 137 11.71 1.53 5.07
C SER A 137 12.22 0.70 3.88
N SER A 138 13.12 1.27 3.07
CA SER A 138 13.71 0.59 1.91
C SER A 138 14.62 -0.57 2.31
N PHE A 139 15.55 -0.32 3.25
CA PHE A 139 16.45 -1.37 3.73
C PHE A 139 15.70 -2.48 4.47
N VAL A 140 14.73 -2.13 5.30
CA VAL A 140 13.89 -3.10 6.00
C VAL A 140 13.06 -3.94 5.02
N ALA A 141 12.48 -3.32 3.98
CA ALA A 141 11.75 -4.04 2.94
C ALA A 141 12.64 -5.03 2.19
N VAL A 142 13.90 -4.65 1.85
CA VAL A 142 14.88 -5.60 1.30
C VAL A 142 15.08 -6.79 2.22
N GLY A 143 15.28 -6.53 3.53
CA GLY A 143 15.45 -7.59 4.54
C GLY A 143 14.29 -8.58 4.53
N ILE A 144 13.05 -8.08 4.43
CA ILE A 144 11.84 -8.91 4.36
C ILE A 144 11.76 -9.73 3.05
N ILE A 145 12.18 -9.15 1.92
CA ILE A 145 12.19 -9.84 0.62
C ILE A 145 13.20 -11.00 0.62
N ILE A 146 14.39 -10.77 1.16
CA ILE A 146 15.50 -11.75 1.14
C ILE A 146 15.45 -12.77 2.29
N ILE A 147 14.50 -12.68 3.20
CA ILE A 147 14.45 -13.44 4.47
C ILE A 147 14.48 -14.97 4.25
N LYS A 148 13.91 -15.47 3.15
CA LYS A 148 13.92 -16.90 2.77
C LYS A 148 15.31 -17.43 2.38
N ASN A 149 16.26 -16.56 2.08
CA ASN A 149 17.64 -16.87 1.69
C ASN A 149 17.78 -17.78 0.45
N LYS A 150 16.82 -17.71 -0.48
CA LYS A 150 16.90 -18.40 -1.77
C LYS A 150 17.50 -17.47 -2.82
N LYS A 151 18.14 -18.03 -3.86
CA LYS A 151 18.78 -17.27 -4.95
C LYS A 151 17.80 -16.29 -5.63
N GLU A 152 16.55 -16.71 -5.80
CA GLU A 152 15.49 -15.88 -6.40
C GLU A 152 15.15 -14.67 -5.52
N ASN A 153 15.04 -14.88 -4.19
CA ASN A 153 14.81 -13.81 -3.22
C ASN A 153 15.96 -12.79 -3.22
N MET A 154 17.21 -13.26 -3.27
CA MET A 154 18.39 -12.39 -3.32
C MET A 154 18.39 -11.52 -4.59
N ARG A 155 18.07 -12.11 -5.74
CA ARG A 155 17.96 -11.35 -7.02
C ARG A 155 16.84 -10.32 -6.96
N ALA A 156 15.66 -10.70 -6.47
CA ALA A 156 14.52 -9.79 -6.31
C ALA A 156 14.82 -8.65 -5.32
N GLY A 157 15.47 -8.97 -4.19
CA GLY A 157 15.90 -7.99 -3.20
C GLY A 157 16.94 -6.99 -3.74
N LEU A 158 17.94 -7.48 -4.50
CA LEU A 158 18.93 -6.60 -5.14
C LEU A 158 18.28 -5.69 -6.18
N LYS A 159 17.37 -6.21 -7.00
CA LYS A 159 16.62 -5.41 -7.99
C LYS A 159 15.78 -4.33 -7.31
N TYR A 160 15.07 -4.70 -6.23
CA TYR A 160 14.33 -3.75 -5.43
C TYR A 160 15.25 -2.68 -4.82
N LEU A 161 16.36 -3.09 -4.18
CA LEU A 161 17.31 -2.17 -3.54
C LEU A 161 17.86 -1.16 -4.55
N THR A 162 18.34 -1.64 -5.70
CA THR A 162 18.92 -0.76 -6.73
C THR A 162 17.92 0.31 -7.18
N LEU A 163 16.70 -0.10 -7.55
CA LEU A 163 15.66 0.85 -8.00
C LEU A 163 15.17 1.74 -6.86
N SER A 164 15.12 1.21 -5.63
CA SER A 164 14.75 1.99 -4.45
C SER A 164 15.77 3.09 -4.14
N ILE A 165 17.09 2.82 -4.27
CA ILE A 165 18.15 3.81 -4.10
C ILE A 165 18.01 4.92 -5.15
N PHE A 166 17.79 4.59 -6.42
CA PHE A 166 17.53 5.61 -7.44
C PHE A 166 16.30 6.46 -7.09
N GLY A 167 15.19 5.83 -6.65
CA GLY A 167 14.00 6.56 -6.21
C GLY A 167 14.29 7.52 -5.06
N SER A 168 15.01 7.07 -4.03
CA SER A 168 15.42 7.92 -2.91
C SER A 168 16.33 9.06 -3.37
N SER A 169 17.28 8.80 -4.27
CA SER A 169 18.22 9.84 -4.78
C SER A 169 17.46 10.93 -5.52
N PHE A 170 16.42 10.58 -6.31
CA PHE A 170 15.56 11.57 -6.96
C PHE A 170 14.76 12.40 -5.95
N ILE A 171 14.17 11.76 -4.92
CA ILE A 171 13.47 12.48 -3.84
C ILE A 171 14.43 13.41 -3.12
N LEU A 172 15.63 12.93 -2.76
CA LEU A 172 16.64 13.73 -2.08
C LEU A 172 17.06 14.93 -2.91
N MET A 173 17.28 14.76 -4.23
CA MET A 173 17.64 15.86 -5.12
C MET A 173 16.56 16.95 -5.11
N GLY A 174 15.28 16.56 -5.20
CA GLY A 174 14.18 17.51 -5.12
C GLY A 174 14.14 18.24 -3.76
N ILE A 175 14.36 17.52 -2.65
CA ILE A 175 14.45 18.12 -1.31
C ILE A 175 15.61 19.11 -1.22
N ILE A 176 16.79 18.77 -1.74
CA ILE A 176 17.96 19.64 -1.73
C ILE A 176 17.69 20.93 -2.52
N ILE A 177 17.07 20.83 -3.69
CA ILE A 177 16.70 21.99 -4.52
C ILE A 177 15.73 22.90 -3.75
N LEU A 178 14.71 22.35 -3.08
CA LEU A 178 13.78 23.14 -2.27
C LEU A 178 14.49 23.78 -1.08
N TYR A 179 15.38 23.06 -0.41
CA TYR A 179 16.15 23.59 0.72
C TYR A 179 17.07 24.76 0.30
N PHE A 180 17.78 24.63 -0.81
CA PHE A 180 18.61 25.73 -1.32
C PHE A 180 17.81 26.97 -1.70
N LEU A 181 16.56 26.79 -2.12
CA LEU A 181 15.67 27.90 -2.45
C LEU A 181 15.09 28.60 -1.21
N THR A 182 14.75 27.82 -0.18
CA THR A 182 13.90 28.30 0.93
C THR A 182 14.63 28.40 2.27
N ASP A 183 15.82 27.79 2.40
CA ASP A 183 16.52 27.57 3.67
C ASP A 183 15.65 26.90 4.75
N ALA A 184 14.59 26.17 4.33
CA ALA A 184 13.65 25.49 5.19
C ALA A 184 13.62 23.97 4.89
N LEU A 185 13.51 23.17 5.95
CA LEU A 185 13.33 21.71 5.85
C LEU A 185 11.91 21.26 6.17
N SER A 186 11.09 22.10 6.80
CA SER A 186 9.68 21.79 7.03
C SER A 186 8.83 22.10 5.80
N MET A 187 7.82 21.27 5.53
CA MET A 187 6.91 21.50 4.39
C MET A 187 6.18 22.83 4.53
N THR A 188 5.74 23.17 5.73
CA THR A 188 5.07 24.45 6.01
C THR A 188 6.00 25.65 5.74
N GLY A 189 7.25 25.59 6.21
CA GLY A 189 8.23 26.65 5.97
C GLY A 189 8.59 26.80 4.49
N ILE A 190 8.70 25.71 3.74
CA ILE A 190 8.90 25.73 2.30
C ILE A 190 7.71 26.41 1.62
N TYR A 191 6.48 26.02 1.97
CA TYR A 191 5.28 26.63 1.42
C TYR A 191 5.21 28.14 1.69
N GLU A 192 5.50 28.58 2.92
CA GLU A 192 5.51 29.99 3.30
C GLU A 192 6.46 30.82 2.43
N VAL A 193 7.67 30.32 2.18
CA VAL A 193 8.65 31.04 1.33
C VAL A 193 8.22 31.04 -0.12
N ILE A 194 7.79 29.90 -0.67
CA ILE A 194 7.39 29.77 -2.08
C ILE A 194 6.15 30.60 -2.36
N SER A 195 5.14 30.59 -1.48
CA SER A 195 3.89 31.34 -1.68
C SER A 195 4.06 32.86 -1.63
N GLN A 196 5.04 33.37 -0.85
CA GLN A 196 5.26 34.79 -0.68
C GLN A 196 6.17 35.44 -1.74
N GLY A 197 6.98 34.66 -2.46
CA GLY A 197 8.00 35.26 -3.31
C GLY A 197 8.68 34.38 -4.34
N HIS A 198 7.98 33.40 -4.92
CA HIS A 198 8.59 32.53 -5.92
C HIS A 198 8.80 33.18 -7.31
N GLN A 199 8.40 34.44 -7.53
CA GLN A 199 8.64 35.17 -8.77
C GLN A 199 10.14 35.23 -9.08
N GLY A 200 10.54 34.61 -10.19
CA GLY A 200 11.95 34.43 -10.60
C GLY A 200 12.60 33.11 -10.20
N HIS A 201 11.93 32.27 -9.38
CA HIS A 201 12.41 30.95 -8.96
C HIS A 201 11.50 29.78 -9.39
N GLU A 202 10.54 30.05 -10.28
CA GLU A 202 9.56 29.05 -10.75
C GLU A 202 10.23 27.83 -11.37
N GLU A 203 11.30 28.01 -12.14
CA GLU A 203 12.05 26.91 -12.74
C GLU A 203 12.68 26.00 -11.67
N THR A 204 13.15 26.56 -10.58
CA THR A 204 13.72 25.81 -9.46
C THR A 204 12.67 24.95 -8.77
N VAL A 205 11.47 25.50 -8.53
CA VAL A 205 10.32 24.74 -7.96
C VAL A 205 9.86 23.63 -8.91
N ARG A 206 9.76 23.92 -10.22
CA ARG A 206 9.42 22.95 -11.25
C ARG A 206 10.40 21.77 -11.28
N ASN A 207 11.70 22.06 -11.28
CA ASN A 207 12.75 21.04 -11.27
C ASN A 207 12.67 20.17 -10.01
N ALA A 208 12.51 20.76 -8.82
CA ALA A 208 12.34 20.04 -7.57
C ALA A 208 11.12 19.10 -7.62
N PHE A 209 9.98 19.60 -8.09
CA PHE A 209 8.76 18.80 -8.20
C PHE A 209 8.91 17.63 -9.19
N ILE A 210 9.57 17.84 -10.34
CA ILE A 210 9.83 16.78 -11.32
C ILE A 210 10.71 15.68 -10.70
N PHE A 211 11.78 16.04 -9.99
CA PHE A 211 12.65 15.07 -9.31
C PHE A 211 11.86 14.27 -8.27
N ILE A 212 11.06 14.92 -7.43
CA ILE A 212 10.23 14.23 -6.43
C ILE A 212 9.19 13.34 -7.09
N THR A 213 8.56 13.77 -8.19
CA THR A 213 7.59 12.98 -8.96
C THR A 213 8.22 11.70 -9.49
N ILE A 214 9.41 11.77 -10.10
CA ILE A 214 10.14 10.60 -10.61
C ILE A 214 10.50 9.66 -9.45
N GLY A 215 11.00 10.19 -8.35
CA GLY A 215 11.36 9.40 -7.18
C GLY A 215 10.15 8.70 -6.54
N ALA A 216 9.04 9.40 -6.38
CA ALA A 216 7.79 8.84 -5.89
C ALA A 216 7.24 7.76 -6.84
N ALA A 217 7.30 7.96 -8.16
CA ALA A 217 6.90 6.99 -9.16
C ALA A 217 7.74 5.69 -9.10
N LEU A 218 9.07 5.80 -8.91
CA LEU A 218 9.98 4.66 -8.71
C LEU A 218 9.62 3.88 -7.44
N LYS A 219 9.49 4.58 -6.32
CA LYS A 219 9.17 3.98 -5.01
C LYS A 219 7.80 3.33 -4.98
N SER A 220 6.83 3.91 -5.66
CA SER A 220 5.46 3.41 -5.74
C SER A 220 5.23 2.40 -6.87
N ALA A 221 6.26 2.05 -7.63
CA ALA A 221 6.18 1.16 -8.79
C ALA A 221 5.15 1.60 -9.85
N LEU A 222 5.08 2.89 -10.15
CA LEU A 222 4.29 3.39 -11.29
C LEU A 222 4.91 2.92 -12.60
N PHE A 223 4.10 2.49 -13.57
CA PHE A 223 4.58 2.19 -14.93
C PHE A 223 5.29 3.41 -15.55
N PRO A 224 6.42 3.22 -16.26
CA PRO A 224 7.15 1.97 -16.55
C PRO A 224 8.13 1.51 -15.45
N LEU A 225 8.22 2.20 -14.33
CA LEU A 225 9.23 2.00 -13.26
C LEU A 225 8.87 0.85 -12.29
N HIS A 226 7.84 0.06 -12.60
CA HIS A 226 7.28 -1.03 -11.78
C HIS A 226 8.05 -2.35 -11.81
N ILE A 227 9.11 -2.47 -12.60
CA ILE A 227 9.76 -3.75 -12.95
C ILE A 227 10.27 -4.57 -11.76
N TRP A 228 10.46 -3.97 -10.60
CA TRP A 228 10.88 -4.64 -9.37
C TRP A 228 9.72 -5.33 -8.62
N LEU A 229 8.51 -4.79 -8.77
CA LEU A 229 7.37 -5.16 -7.93
C LEU A 229 6.90 -6.62 -8.13
N PRO A 230 6.71 -7.14 -9.35
CA PRO A 230 6.29 -8.53 -9.54
C PRO A 230 7.29 -9.54 -8.99
N ASP A 231 8.59 -9.28 -9.12
CA ASP A 231 9.64 -10.17 -8.64
C ASP A 231 9.70 -10.15 -7.10
N ALA A 232 9.66 -8.97 -6.47
CA ALA A 232 9.67 -8.83 -5.02
C ALA A 232 8.45 -9.54 -4.37
N HIS A 233 7.24 -9.31 -4.90
CA HIS A 233 6.02 -9.89 -4.33
C HIS A 233 5.88 -11.40 -4.58
N SER A 234 6.31 -11.92 -5.73
CA SER A 234 6.17 -13.34 -6.02
C SER A 234 7.14 -14.20 -5.19
N THR A 235 8.32 -13.67 -4.85
CA THR A 235 9.37 -14.43 -4.13
C THR A 235 9.28 -14.30 -2.60
N ALA A 236 8.88 -13.15 -2.06
CA ALA A 236 8.77 -12.91 -0.62
C ALA A 236 7.79 -13.88 0.08
N PRO A 237 7.89 -14.09 1.41
CA PRO A 237 6.84 -14.75 2.18
C PRO A 237 5.46 -14.13 1.92
N SER A 238 4.38 -14.90 2.01
CA SER A 238 3.05 -14.39 1.64
C SER A 238 2.57 -13.24 2.54
N PRO A 239 2.77 -13.25 3.87
CA PRO A 239 2.45 -12.09 4.70
C PRO A 239 3.33 -10.87 4.37
N SER A 240 4.59 -11.07 3.96
CA SER A 240 5.46 -9.99 3.47
C SER A 240 4.92 -9.37 2.19
N SER A 241 4.50 -10.21 1.23
CA SER A 241 3.88 -9.75 -0.03
C SER A 241 2.61 -8.94 0.24
N ALA A 242 1.83 -9.35 1.26
CA ALA A 242 0.66 -8.61 1.71
C ALA A 242 1.03 -7.20 2.21
N VAL A 243 2.02 -7.06 3.10
CA VAL A 243 2.46 -5.75 3.62
C VAL A 243 3.08 -4.88 2.52
N LEU A 244 3.98 -5.44 1.71
CA LEU A 244 4.63 -4.70 0.61
C LEU A 244 3.60 -4.12 -0.35
N SER A 245 2.60 -4.93 -0.75
CA SER A 245 1.55 -4.49 -1.68
C SER A 245 0.50 -3.59 -1.02
N SER A 246 0.09 -3.89 0.21
CA SER A 246 -0.99 -3.16 0.87
C SER A 246 -0.55 -1.81 1.44
N LEU A 247 0.69 -1.68 1.93
CA LEU A 247 1.10 -0.54 2.76
C LEU A 247 2.31 0.21 2.19
N VAL A 248 3.40 -0.47 1.87
CA VAL A 248 4.68 0.19 1.52
C VAL A 248 4.53 1.18 0.37
N ILE A 249 3.96 0.76 -0.74
CA ILE A 249 3.80 1.64 -1.92
C ILE A 249 2.88 2.83 -1.63
N LYS A 250 1.91 2.70 -0.70
CA LYS A 250 0.96 3.77 -0.34
C LYS A 250 1.60 4.87 0.50
N SER A 251 2.60 4.54 1.31
CA SER A 251 3.32 5.56 2.07
C SER A 251 4.05 6.55 1.15
N TYR A 252 4.63 6.06 0.06
CA TYR A 252 5.31 6.93 -0.92
C TYR A 252 4.33 7.72 -1.78
N MET A 253 3.17 7.14 -2.11
CA MET A 253 2.07 7.88 -2.79
C MET A 253 1.55 9.01 -1.89
N PHE A 254 1.37 8.73 -0.61
CA PHE A 254 0.92 9.73 0.34
C PHE A 254 1.99 10.80 0.59
N LEU A 255 3.27 10.43 0.63
CA LEU A 255 4.36 11.41 0.65
C LEU A 255 4.28 12.35 -0.55
N TYR A 256 4.03 11.82 -1.75
CA TYR A 256 3.86 12.63 -2.95
C TYR A 256 2.68 13.61 -2.81
N VAL A 257 1.54 13.17 -2.28
CA VAL A 257 0.38 14.03 -1.97
C VAL A 257 0.76 15.12 -0.95
N LYS A 258 1.50 14.79 0.11
CA LYS A 258 1.98 15.79 1.09
C LYS A 258 2.87 16.84 0.42
N VAL A 259 3.79 16.44 -0.43
CA VAL A 259 4.66 17.39 -1.15
C VAL A 259 3.82 18.30 -2.04
N MET A 260 2.86 17.75 -2.78
CA MET A 260 1.98 18.53 -3.66
C MET A 260 1.25 19.64 -2.88
N TYR A 261 0.56 19.26 -1.81
CA TYR A 261 -0.40 20.19 -1.17
C TYR A 261 0.13 20.88 0.07
N LYS A 262 1.08 20.29 0.81
CA LYS A 262 1.65 20.92 2.02
C LYS A 262 2.94 21.69 1.75
N ALA A 263 3.76 21.31 0.76
CA ALA A 263 5.02 21.96 0.49
C ALA A 263 4.97 22.93 -0.70
N ILE A 264 4.23 22.59 -1.78
CA ILE A 264 4.11 23.42 -2.98
C ILE A 264 2.81 24.23 -2.96
N GLY A 265 1.70 23.59 -2.61
CA GLY A 265 0.37 24.21 -2.56
C GLY A 265 -0.39 24.11 -3.87
N ASP A 266 -1.73 24.05 -3.75
CA ASP A 266 -2.65 23.90 -4.87
C ASP A 266 -2.59 25.05 -5.86
N GLU A 267 -2.53 26.29 -5.36
CA GLU A 267 -2.49 27.49 -6.18
C GLU A 267 -1.30 27.49 -7.16
N ILE A 268 -0.12 27.07 -6.68
CA ILE A 268 1.08 27.00 -7.52
C ILE A 268 0.96 25.84 -8.53
N LEU A 269 0.48 24.67 -8.08
CA LEU A 269 0.31 23.50 -8.93
C LEU A 269 -0.66 23.74 -10.09
N THR A 270 -1.72 24.51 -9.86
CA THR A 270 -2.77 24.77 -10.86
C THR A 270 -2.44 25.94 -11.78
N ASN A 271 -1.81 27.00 -11.26
CA ASN A 271 -1.48 28.19 -12.03
C ASN A 271 -0.20 28.03 -12.86
N ASP A 272 0.73 27.17 -12.46
CA ASP A 272 1.94 26.92 -13.23
C ASP A 272 1.69 25.91 -14.36
N GLN A 273 1.89 26.36 -15.61
CA GLN A 273 1.65 25.55 -16.80
C GLN A 273 2.52 24.27 -16.88
N VAL A 274 3.73 24.30 -16.34
CA VAL A 274 4.62 23.13 -16.39
C VAL A 274 4.20 22.12 -15.34
N LEU A 275 3.91 22.56 -14.11
CA LEU A 275 3.47 21.69 -13.03
C LEU A 275 2.12 21.02 -13.37
N SER A 276 1.18 21.77 -13.92
CA SER A 276 -0.10 21.22 -14.38
C SER A 276 0.07 20.18 -15.50
N ARG A 277 1.04 20.40 -16.44
CA ARG A 277 1.39 19.40 -17.45
C ARG A 277 2.05 18.15 -16.86
N VAL A 278 2.88 18.30 -15.82
CA VAL A 278 3.45 17.14 -15.10
C VAL A 278 2.34 16.32 -14.45
N LEU A 279 1.36 16.96 -13.80
CA LEU A 279 0.21 16.26 -13.23
C LEU A 279 -0.62 15.56 -14.32
N PHE A 280 -0.88 16.23 -15.43
CA PHE A 280 -1.57 15.63 -16.59
C PHE A 280 -0.80 14.41 -17.12
N LEU A 281 0.53 14.47 -17.21
CA LEU A 281 1.36 13.33 -17.61
C LEU A 281 1.26 12.17 -16.60
N VAL A 282 1.27 12.46 -15.30
CA VAL A 282 1.07 11.47 -14.24
C VAL A 282 -0.31 10.80 -14.38
N MET A 283 -1.37 11.56 -14.69
CA MET A 283 -2.70 11.03 -14.96
C MET A 283 -2.70 10.07 -16.16
N ILE A 284 -2.09 10.45 -17.27
CA ILE A 284 -1.99 9.61 -18.48
C ILE A 284 -1.20 8.33 -18.20
N ILE A 285 -0.04 8.45 -17.55
CA ILE A 285 0.80 7.29 -17.16
C ILE A 285 0.01 6.37 -16.20
N GLY A 286 -0.78 6.93 -15.29
CA GLY A 286 -1.69 6.18 -14.43
C GLY A 286 -2.70 5.36 -15.25
N GLY A 287 -3.34 5.95 -16.25
CA GLY A 287 -4.25 5.27 -17.17
C GLY A 287 -3.57 4.15 -17.96
N VAL A 288 -2.35 4.39 -18.47
CA VAL A 288 -1.54 3.35 -19.15
C VAL A 288 -1.18 2.23 -18.19
N ALA A 289 -0.81 2.55 -16.94
CA ALA A 289 -0.49 1.56 -15.91
C ALA A 289 -1.70 0.65 -15.60
N MET A 290 -2.92 1.19 -15.59
CA MET A 290 -4.16 0.41 -15.42
C MET A 290 -4.30 -0.66 -16.50
N MET A 291 -4.08 -0.29 -17.76
CA MET A 291 -4.18 -1.21 -18.90
C MET A 291 -3.03 -2.22 -18.90
N TYR A 292 -1.80 -1.73 -18.84
CA TYR A 292 -0.60 -2.58 -18.86
C TYR A 292 -0.59 -3.60 -17.73
N GLY A 293 -0.83 -3.17 -16.48
CA GLY A 293 -0.86 -4.04 -15.32
C GLY A 293 -1.92 -5.14 -15.43
N SER A 294 -3.11 -4.80 -15.93
CA SER A 294 -4.19 -5.76 -16.16
C SER A 294 -3.86 -6.78 -17.26
N ILE A 295 -3.31 -6.34 -18.40
CA ILE A 295 -2.88 -7.23 -19.48
C ILE A 295 -1.79 -8.18 -19.00
N MET A 296 -0.79 -7.65 -18.29
CA MET A 296 0.30 -8.48 -17.76
C MET A 296 -0.20 -9.46 -16.69
N ALA A 297 -1.23 -9.12 -15.90
CA ALA A 297 -1.86 -10.03 -14.95
C ALA A 297 -2.55 -11.21 -15.64
N ILE A 298 -3.24 -10.97 -16.76
CA ILE A 298 -3.89 -12.03 -17.59
C ILE A 298 -2.86 -13.05 -18.09
N LEU A 299 -1.67 -12.59 -18.43
CA LEU A 299 -0.61 -13.45 -19.00
C LEU A 299 0.16 -14.28 -17.96
N GLN A 300 -0.10 -14.07 -16.65
CA GLN A 300 0.59 -14.84 -15.61
C GLN A 300 -0.05 -16.19 -15.36
N THR A 301 0.79 -17.15 -14.98
CA THR A 301 0.38 -18.48 -14.51
C THR A 301 0.60 -18.66 -13.01
N ASP A 302 1.53 -17.92 -12.40
CA ASP A 302 1.75 -17.90 -10.95
C ASP A 302 0.77 -16.95 -10.27
N ILE A 303 0.01 -17.45 -9.27
CA ILE A 303 -1.03 -16.69 -8.57
C ILE A 303 -0.48 -15.44 -7.87
N LYS A 304 0.70 -15.53 -7.21
CA LYS A 304 1.29 -14.35 -6.54
C LYS A 304 1.78 -13.32 -7.54
N ARG A 305 2.31 -13.76 -8.67
CA ARG A 305 2.79 -12.88 -9.73
C ARG A 305 1.61 -12.19 -10.44
N MET A 306 0.51 -12.89 -10.65
CA MET A 306 -0.74 -12.32 -11.16
C MET A 306 -1.28 -11.25 -10.21
N ILE A 307 -1.36 -11.54 -8.91
CA ILE A 307 -1.79 -10.56 -7.88
C ILE A 307 -0.83 -9.37 -7.84
N ALA A 308 0.47 -9.56 -8.07
CA ALA A 308 1.46 -8.48 -8.12
C ALA A 308 1.23 -7.55 -9.32
N TYR A 309 1.03 -8.08 -10.54
CA TYR A 309 0.71 -7.25 -11.71
C TYR A 309 -0.64 -6.54 -11.58
N SER A 310 -1.63 -7.18 -10.95
CA SER A 310 -2.87 -6.49 -10.63
C SER A 310 -2.65 -5.33 -9.64
N SER A 311 -1.58 -5.34 -8.81
CA SER A 311 -1.21 -4.17 -8.00
C SER A 311 -0.66 -3.03 -8.85
N VAL A 312 0.10 -3.33 -9.92
CA VAL A 312 0.55 -2.30 -10.89
C VAL A 312 -0.65 -1.58 -11.52
N ALA A 313 -1.70 -2.32 -11.88
CA ALA A 313 -2.93 -1.71 -12.39
C ALA A 313 -3.57 -0.79 -11.35
N GLN A 314 -3.68 -1.21 -10.09
CA GLN A 314 -4.32 -0.40 -9.04
C GLN A 314 -3.46 0.81 -8.61
N ILE A 315 -2.14 0.72 -8.71
CA ILE A 315 -1.23 1.87 -8.59
C ILE A 315 -1.60 2.91 -9.65
N GLY A 316 -1.88 2.46 -10.87
CA GLY A 316 -2.36 3.30 -11.96
C GLY A 316 -3.62 4.10 -11.60
N TYR A 317 -4.62 3.47 -10.97
CA TYR A 317 -5.83 4.16 -10.49
C TYR A 317 -5.49 5.30 -9.52
N ILE A 318 -4.61 5.05 -8.55
CA ILE A 318 -4.25 6.06 -7.54
C ILE A 318 -3.53 7.23 -8.19
N PHE A 319 -2.51 6.98 -9.03
CA PHE A 319 -1.78 8.05 -9.71
C PHE A 319 -2.64 8.79 -10.75
N LEU A 320 -3.60 8.11 -11.38
CA LEU A 320 -4.56 8.76 -12.26
C LEU A 320 -5.39 9.79 -11.46
N GLY A 321 -5.92 9.39 -10.28
CA GLY A 321 -6.69 10.30 -9.43
C GLY A 321 -5.86 11.47 -8.88
N ILE A 322 -4.62 11.22 -8.45
CA ILE A 322 -3.70 12.27 -7.99
C ILE A 322 -3.36 13.23 -9.15
N GLY A 323 -3.05 12.67 -10.34
CA GLY A 323 -2.66 13.43 -11.53
C GLY A 323 -3.78 14.28 -12.14
N MET A 324 -5.06 14.04 -11.78
CA MET A 324 -6.15 14.94 -12.13
C MET A 324 -6.00 16.35 -11.56
N GLY A 325 -5.26 16.52 -10.46
CA GLY A 325 -5.08 17.81 -9.79
C GLY A 325 -6.42 18.41 -9.31
N THR A 326 -7.38 17.57 -8.92
CA THR A 326 -8.70 18.01 -8.45
C THR A 326 -9.01 17.40 -7.08
N ARG A 327 -9.81 18.09 -6.25
CA ARG A 327 -10.24 17.58 -4.94
C ARG A 327 -10.93 16.23 -5.05
N LEU A 328 -11.79 16.07 -6.04
CA LEU A 328 -12.52 14.82 -6.28
C LEU A 328 -11.60 13.68 -6.74
N GLY A 329 -10.63 13.98 -7.61
CA GLY A 329 -9.61 13.02 -8.04
C GLY A 329 -8.74 12.55 -6.85
N LEU A 330 -8.30 13.49 -6.01
CA LEU A 330 -7.56 13.17 -4.80
C LEU A 330 -8.40 12.34 -3.82
N PHE A 331 -9.67 12.72 -3.60
CA PHE A 331 -10.60 11.95 -2.76
C PHE A 331 -10.77 10.51 -3.25
N ALA A 332 -11.00 10.33 -4.57
CA ALA A 332 -11.13 9.01 -5.18
C ALA A 332 -9.84 8.19 -4.99
N ALA A 333 -8.66 8.81 -5.16
CA ALA A 333 -7.35 8.17 -4.93
C ALA A 333 -7.17 7.76 -3.47
N MET A 334 -7.46 8.64 -2.51
CA MET A 334 -7.33 8.34 -1.08
C MET A 334 -8.28 7.23 -0.63
N PHE A 335 -9.53 7.22 -1.09
CA PHE A 335 -10.46 6.13 -0.81
C PHE A 335 -10.02 4.82 -1.48
N HIS A 336 -9.44 4.89 -2.70
CA HIS A 336 -8.90 3.72 -3.37
C HIS A 336 -7.69 3.12 -2.66
N ILE A 337 -6.86 3.93 -2.00
CA ILE A 337 -5.77 3.45 -1.14
C ILE A 337 -6.30 2.50 -0.06
N LEU A 338 -7.40 2.85 0.62
CA LEU A 338 -8.06 1.98 1.60
C LEU A 338 -8.57 0.68 0.96
N ALA A 339 -9.38 0.82 -0.11
CA ALA A 339 -9.98 -0.31 -0.79
C ALA A 339 -8.93 -1.32 -1.28
N HIS A 340 -7.87 -0.80 -1.90
CA HIS A 340 -6.76 -1.60 -2.39
C HIS A 340 -5.94 -2.24 -1.25
N ALA A 341 -5.68 -1.52 -0.14
CA ALA A 341 -4.89 -2.04 0.97
C ALA A 341 -5.55 -3.27 1.60
N VAL A 342 -6.81 -3.17 1.99
CA VAL A 342 -7.52 -4.29 2.64
C VAL A 342 -7.72 -5.46 1.67
N THR A 343 -8.08 -5.19 0.41
CA THR A 343 -8.32 -6.24 -0.58
C THR A 343 -7.04 -6.99 -0.94
N LYS A 344 -5.91 -6.30 -1.09
CA LYS A 344 -4.62 -6.96 -1.38
C LYS A 344 -4.09 -7.77 -0.22
N ALA A 345 -4.31 -7.32 1.01
CA ALA A 345 -3.98 -8.13 2.18
C ALA A 345 -4.73 -9.47 2.14
N VAL A 346 -6.05 -9.46 1.87
CA VAL A 346 -6.84 -10.69 1.69
C VAL A 346 -6.23 -11.57 0.60
N LEU A 347 -6.04 -11.04 -0.61
CA LEU A 347 -5.62 -11.82 -1.76
C LEU A 347 -4.23 -12.47 -1.59
N PHE A 348 -3.24 -11.73 -1.05
CA PHE A 348 -1.90 -12.30 -0.83
C PHE A 348 -1.88 -13.33 0.31
N LEU A 349 -2.64 -13.12 1.39
CA LEU A 349 -2.72 -14.09 2.48
C LEU A 349 -3.46 -15.35 2.05
N VAL A 350 -4.55 -15.23 1.30
CA VAL A 350 -5.26 -16.37 0.72
C VAL A 350 -4.38 -17.13 -0.26
N ALA A 351 -3.68 -16.44 -1.17
CA ALA A 351 -2.73 -17.09 -2.07
C ALA A 351 -1.63 -17.83 -1.30
N GLY A 352 -1.18 -17.26 -0.17
CA GLY A 352 -0.27 -17.93 0.74
C GLY A 352 -0.85 -19.22 1.33
N SER A 353 -2.09 -19.18 1.79
CA SER A 353 -2.79 -20.37 2.32
C SER A 353 -2.95 -21.45 1.27
N ILE A 354 -3.30 -21.09 0.03
CA ILE A 354 -3.39 -22.04 -1.10
C ILE A 354 -2.03 -22.68 -1.36
N ILE A 355 -0.97 -21.88 -1.53
CA ILE A 355 0.36 -22.38 -1.85
C ILE A 355 0.90 -23.29 -0.75
N GLU A 356 0.66 -22.97 0.52
CA GLU A 356 1.12 -23.77 1.66
C GLU A 356 0.46 -25.14 1.69
N GLN A 357 -0.83 -25.23 1.41
CA GLN A 357 -1.58 -26.49 1.49
C GLN A 357 -1.44 -27.35 0.22
N THR A 358 -1.35 -26.71 -0.95
CA THR A 358 -1.29 -27.41 -2.25
C THR A 358 0.12 -27.60 -2.75
N HIS A 359 1.11 -26.86 -2.23
CA HIS A 359 2.46 -26.73 -2.75
C HIS A 359 2.51 -26.31 -4.22
N ASN A 360 1.43 -25.74 -4.74
CA ASN A 360 1.26 -25.35 -6.13
C ASN A 360 0.96 -23.84 -6.24
N ARG A 361 1.52 -23.22 -7.28
CA ARG A 361 1.35 -21.80 -7.61
C ARG A 361 0.63 -21.56 -8.93
N ASP A 362 0.48 -22.61 -9.75
CA ASP A 362 -0.10 -22.51 -11.09
C ASP A 362 -1.62 -22.39 -11.02
N ILE A 363 -2.14 -21.23 -11.47
CA ILE A 363 -3.58 -20.93 -11.49
C ILE A 363 -4.38 -21.87 -12.40
N ARG A 364 -3.70 -22.55 -13.35
CA ARG A 364 -4.34 -23.52 -14.26
C ARG A 364 -4.66 -24.82 -13.58
N GLN A 365 -3.98 -25.13 -12.48
CA GLN A 365 -4.12 -26.36 -11.69
C GLN A 365 -4.95 -26.16 -10.41
N MET A 366 -5.84 -25.15 -10.38
CA MET A 366 -6.71 -24.84 -9.22
C MET A 366 -8.13 -25.39 -9.42
N ASN A 367 -8.28 -26.45 -10.23
CA ASN A 367 -9.58 -27.09 -10.47
C ASN A 367 -10.12 -27.74 -9.19
N GLY A 368 -11.41 -27.52 -8.88
CA GLY A 368 -12.09 -28.14 -7.73
C GLY A 368 -11.59 -27.73 -6.35
N LEU A 369 -10.66 -26.76 -6.26
CA LEU A 369 -10.06 -26.34 -4.99
C LEU A 369 -11.09 -25.80 -3.99
N GLY A 370 -12.20 -25.22 -4.47
CA GLY A 370 -13.29 -24.77 -3.62
C GLY A 370 -14.01 -25.87 -2.84
N ARG A 371 -13.89 -27.14 -3.26
CA ARG A 371 -14.41 -28.30 -2.49
C ARG A 371 -13.42 -28.75 -1.42
N GLN A 372 -12.12 -28.57 -1.67
CA GLN A 372 -11.06 -28.94 -0.73
C GLN A 372 -10.77 -27.83 0.28
N MET A 373 -10.92 -26.55 -0.13
CA MET A 373 -10.65 -25.34 0.66
C MET A 373 -11.79 -24.32 0.52
N PRO A 374 -13.01 -24.63 0.98
CA PRO A 374 -14.20 -23.81 0.70
C PRO A 374 -14.11 -22.40 1.32
N ILE A 375 -13.62 -22.26 2.55
CA ILE A 375 -13.50 -20.97 3.22
C ILE A 375 -12.41 -20.13 2.52
N THR A 376 -11.25 -20.72 2.28
CA THR A 376 -10.13 -20.04 1.61
C THR A 376 -10.53 -19.54 0.22
N MET A 377 -11.23 -20.35 -0.58
CA MET A 377 -11.70 -19.93 -1.91
C MET A 377 -12.85 -18.92 -1.85
N ALA A 378 -13.71 -18.96 -0.84
CA ALA A 378 -14.71 -17.91 -0.59
C ALA A 378 -14.04 -16.56 -0.27
N LEU A 379 -12.98 -16.55 0.56
CA LEU A 379 -12.19 -15.35 0.86
C LEU A 379 -11.47 -14.82 -0.39
N PHE A 380 -10.92 -15.72 -1.24
CA PHE A 380 -10.35 -15.33 -2.55
C PHE A 380 -11.41 -14.67 -3.42
N THR A 381 -12.63 -15.20 -3.43
CA THR A 381 -13.74 -14.64 -4.21
C THR A 381 -14.12 -13.24 -3.73
N VAL A 382 -14.23 -13.01 -2.42
CA VAL A 382 -14.47 -11.66 -1.85
C VAL A 382 -13.41 -10.66 -2.32
N GLY A 383 -12.14 -11.02 -2.20
CA GLY A 383 -11.04 -10.18 -2.70
C GLY A 383 -11.10 -9.92 -4.21
N SER A 384 -11.42 -10.96 -4.98
CA SER A 384 -11.53 -10.89 -6.45
C SER A 384 -12.67 -9.98 -6.89
N LEU A 385 -13.86 -10.16 -6.33
CA LEU A 385 -15.05 -9.35 -6.65
C LEU A 385 -14.84 -7.88 -6.26
N SER A 386 -14.16 -7.62 -5.15
CA SER A 386 -13.77 -6.26 -4.76
C SER A 386 -12.82 -5.63 -5.78
N MET A 387 -11.81 -6.35 -6.25
CA MET A 387 -10.87 -5.83 -7.27
C MET A 387 -11.53 -5.57 -8.62
N ILE A 388 -12.49 -6.40 -9.01
CA ILE A 388 -13.31 -6.20 -10.23
C ILE A 388 -14.17 -4.94 -10.07
N GLY A 389 -14.66 -4.67 -8.86
CA GLY A 389 -15.55 -3.55 -8.56
C GLY A 389 -17.02 -3.95 -8.64
N ILE A 390 -17.37 -5.13 -8.12
CA ILE A 390 -18.76 -5.56 -7.98
C ILE A 390 -19.40 -4.84 -6.78
N PRO A 391 -20.68 -4.39 -6.87
CA PRO A 391 -21.41 -3.83 -5.72
C PRO A 391 -21.33 -4.71 -4.47
N LEU A 392 -21.49 -4.14 -3.29
CA LEU A 392 -21.31 -4.70 -1.95
C LEU A 392 -19.85 -4.78 -1.47
N PHE A 393 -18.86 -4.55 -2.33
CA PHE A 393 -17.45 -4.55 -1.95
C PHE A 393 -16.84 -3.15 -2.08
N VAL A 394 -15.88 -2.83 -1.22
CA VAL A 394 -15.26 -1.50 -1.14
C VAL A 394 -14.61 -1.03 -2.45
N GLY A 395 -14.19 -1.97 -3.30
CA GLY A 395 -13.65 -1.68 -4.63
C GLY A 395 -14.67 -1.02 -5.57
N PHE A 396 -15.96 -1.35 -5.44
CA PHE A 396 -17.02 -0.68 -6.20
C PHE A 396 -17.14 0.79 -5.80
N ASN A 397 -17.25 1.09 -4.49
CA ASN A 397 -17.36 2.46 -4.00
C ASN A 397 -16.20 3.32 -4.51
N SER A 398 -15.00 2.80 -4.46
CA SER A 398 -13.81 3.48 -4.94
C SER A 398 -13.88 3.80 -6.44
N LYS A 399 -14.29 2.83 -7.27
CA LYS A 399 -14.44 3.03 -8.72
C LYS A 399 -15.60 3.98 -9.05
N TRP A 400 -16.64 3.95 -8.25
CA TRP A 400 -17.73 4.91 -8.35
C TRP A 400 -17.24 6.34 -8.11
N PHE A 401 -16.39 6.57 -7.12
CA PHE A 401 -15.82 7.89 -6.86
C PHE A 401 -14.89 8.35 -7.99
N PHE A 402 -14.16 7.45 -8.65
CA PHE A 402 -13.43 7.80 -9.87
C PHE A 402 -14.40 8.19 -10.99
N ALA A 403 -15.45 7.43 -11.22
CA ALA A 403 -16.42 7.72 -12.26
C ALA A 403 -17.09 9.09 -12.07
N THR A 404 -17.52 9.41 -10.84
CA THR A 404 -18.09 10.74 -10.51
C THR A 404 -17.05 11.85 -10.71
N SER A 405 -15.81 11.63 -10.25
CA SER A 405 -14.71 12.59 -10.43
C SER A 405 -14.44 12.89 -11.93
N PHE A 406 -14.48 11.87 -12.79
CA PHE A 406 -14.26 12.04 -14.24
C PHE A 406 -15.39 12.82 -14.91
N ILE A 407 -16.65 12.58 -14.51
CA ILE A 407 -17.81 13.29 -15.03
C ILE A 407 -17.75 14.76 -14.61
N GLU A 408 -17.55 15.04 -13.34
CA GLU A 408 -17.55 16.40 -12.80
C GLU A 408 -16.35 17.24 -13.29
N SER A 409 -15.22 16.59 -13.57
CA SER A 409 -14.03 17.24 -14.16
C SER A 409 -14.09 17.36 -15.68
N GLY A 410 -15.17 16.91 -16.34
CA GLY A 410 -15.28 16.91 -17.80
C GLY A 410 -14.38 15.91 -18.53
N GLN A 411 -13.68 15.03 -17.79
CA GLN A 411 -12.75 14.04 -18.34
C GLN A 411 -13.46 12.71 -18.69
N ILE A 412 -14.58 12.80 -19.42
CA ILE A 412 -15.49 11.66 -19.67
C ILE A 412 -14.79 10.47 -20.36
N TRP A 413 -13.75 10.71 -21.16
CA TRP A 413 -12.98 9.65 -21.81
C TRP A 413 -12.30 8.70 -20.81
N LEU A 414 -12.00 9.16 -19.59
CA LEU A 414 -11.45 8.32 -18.52
C LEU A 414 -12.43 7.26 -18.03
N LEU A 415 -13.75 7.45 -18.21
CA LEU A 415 -14.74 6.41 -17.93
C LEU A 415 -14.52 5.16 -18.79
N ALA A 416 -14.16 5.34 -20.06
CA ALA A 416 -13.84 4.21 -20.93
C ALA A 416 -12.61 3.45 -20.40
N VAL A 417 -11.58 4.16 -19.96
CA VAL A 417 -10.37 3.55 -19.33
C VAL A 417 -10.75 2.78 -18.06
N LEU A 418 -11.60 3.37 -17.21
CA LEU A 418 -12.08 2.75 -15.97
C LEU A 418 -12.85 1.45 -16.23
N ILE A 419 -13.81 1.49 -17.19
CA ILE A 419 -14.66 0.35 -17.53
C ILE A 419 -13.80 -0.77 -18.13
N VAL A 420 -12.95 -0.47 -19.10
CA VAL A 420 -12.08 -1.47 -19.74
C VAL A 420 -11.15 -2.10 -18.72
N SER A 421 -10.50 -1.32 -17.85
CA SER A 421 -9.64 -1.85 -16.78
C SER A 421 -10.42 -2.74 -15.81
N SER A 422 -11.67 -2.37 -15.47
CA SER A 422 -12.52 -3.19 -14.60
C SER A 422 -12.90 -4.52 -15.25
N LEU A 423 -13.21 -4.54 -16.54
CA LEU A 423 -13.45 -5.77 -17.30
C LEU A 423 -12.21 -6.65 -17.36
N LEU A 424 -11.04 -6.06 -17.63
CA LEU A 424 -9.77 -6.79 -17.62
C LEU A 424 -9.48 -7.41 -16.25
N ASN A 425 -9.82 -6.72 -15.13
CA ASN A 425 -9.71 -7.31 -13.79
C ASN A 425 -10.57 -8.59 -13.66
N GLY A 426 -11.76 -8.60 -14.25
CA GLY A 426 -12.61 -9.80 -14.35
C GLY A 426 -11.92 -10.95 -15.10
N CYS A 427 -11.21 -10.63 -16.20
CA CYS A 427 -10.58 -11.64 -17.05
C CYS A 427 -9.52 -12.49 -16.36
N TYR A 428 -8.83 -11.98 -15.33
CA TYR A 428 -7.82 -12.78 -14.63
C TYR A 428 -8.26 -13.27 -13.24
N TYR A 429 -9.24 -12.65 -12.59
CA TYR A 429 -9.74 -13.13 -11.30
C TYR A 429 -10.85 -14.18 -11.45
N LEU A 430 -11.87 -13.93 -12.31
CA LEU A 430 -13.02 -14.83 -12.43
C LEU A 430 -12.66 -16.25 -12.89
N PRO A 431 -11.71 -16.46 -13.83
CA PRO A 431 -11.36 -17.83 -14.22
C PRO A 431 -10.84 -18.68 -13.07
N ILE A 432 -10.14 -18.10 -12.07
CA ILE A 432 -9.67 -18.81 -10.89
C ILE A 432 -10.86 -19.20 -9.99
N VAL A 433 -11.78 -18.28 -9.77
CA VAL A 433 -12.99 -18.51 -8.98
C VAL A 433 -13.85 -19.61 -9.64
N VAL A 434 -14.08 -19.50 -10.95
CA VAL A 434 -14.90 -20.48 -11.71
C VAL A 434 -14.24 -21.86 -11.67
N ARG A 435 -12.95 -21.97 -11.95
CA ARG A 435 -12.23 -23.25 -11.86
C ARG A 435 -12.27 -23.84 -10.46
N GLY A 436 -12.05 -23.01 -9.43
CA GLY A 436 -12.05 -23.47 -8.05
C GLY A 436 -13.39 -24.09 -7.62
N PHE A 437 -14.50 -23.49 -8.00
CA PHE A 437 -15.83 -23.97 -7.53
C PHE A 437 -16.55 -24.91 -8.51
N PHE A 438 -16.39 -24.70 -9.83
CA PHE A 438 -17.23 -25.38 -10.83
C PHE A 438 -16.51 -26.48 -11.63
N SER A 439 -15.16 -26.47 -11.68
CA SER A 439 -14.42 -27.56 -12.34
C SER A 439 -14.26 -28.75 -11.39
N LYS A 440 -14.19 -29.95 -11.95
CA LYS A 440 -13.79 -31.16 -11.22
C LYS A 440 -12.30 -31.11 -10.96
N SER A 441 -11.84 -31.64 -9.82
CA SER A 441 -10.42 -31.91 -9.60
C SER A 441 -9.95 -33.05 -10.54
N ASP A 442 -8.64 -33.09 -10.81
CA ASP A 442 -8.10 -34.14 -11.71
C ASP A 442 -8.37 -35.53 -11.13
N ASP A 443 -8.28 -35.71 -9.80
CA ASP A 443 -8.61 -36.97 -9.11
C ASP A 443 -10.11 -37.33 -9.21
N GLU A 444 -11.05 -36.35 -9.18
CA GLU A 444 -12.48 -36.58 -9.40
C GLU A 444 -12.82 -36.87 -10.87
N ALA A 445 -11.95 -36.50 -11.79
CA ALA A 445 -12.12 -36.80 -13.21
C ALA A 445 -11.72 -38.24 -13.53
N GLU A 446 -10.78 -38.82 -12.77
CA GLU A 446 -10.34 -40.22 -12.90
C GLU A 446 -11.23 -41.19 -12.12
N ASP A 447 -11.74 -40.80 -10.95
CA ASP A 447 -12.65 -41.63 -10.13
C ASP A 447 -13.86 -40.82 -9.63
N SER A 448 -15.03 -41.13 -10.14
CA SER A 448 -16.28 -40.47 -9.75
C SER A 448 -16.74 -40.78 -8.30
N ALA A 449 -16.13 -41.77 -7.64
CA ALA A 449 -16.36 -42.10 -6.23
C ALA A 449 -15.39 -41.39 -5.28
N PHE A 450 -14.37 -40.68 -5.83
CA PHE A 450 -13.36 -39.97 -5.04
C PHE A 450 -14.03 -38.85 -4.21
N LYS A 451 -13.82 -38.89 -2.90
CA LYS A 451 -14.17 -37.77 -2.01
C LYS A 451 -12.93 -36.91 -1.77
N PRO A 452 -12.95 -35.66 -2.20
CA PRO A 452 -11.78 -34.79 -2.01
C PRO A 452 -11.43 -34.65 -0.52
N LYS A 453 -10.17 -34.88 -0.18
CA LYS A 453 -9.65 -34.66 1.17
C LYS A 453 -9.66 -33.16 1.44
N SER A 454 -10.17 -32.77 2.60
CA SER A 454 -10.10 -31.36 3.00
C SER A 454 -8.65 -30.92 3.19
N LEU A 455 -8.27 -29.88 2.49
CA LEU A 455 -7.00 -29.17 2.61
C LEU A 455 -7.18 -27.84 3.36
N GLU A 456 -8.39 -27.57 3.90
CA GLU A 456 -8.68 -26.30 4.58
C GLU A 456 -7.85 -26.16 5.85
N ARG A 457 -7.32 -24.96 6.06
CA ARG A 457 -6.62 -24.62 7.30
C ARG A 457 -7.60 -24.51 8.46
N PRO A 458 -7.15 -24.73 9.71
CA PRO A 458 -7.99 -24.49 10.88
C PRO A 458 -8.60 -23.09 10.86
N VAL A 459 -9.88 -22.97 11.20
CA VAL A 459 -10.61 -21.68 11.16
C VAL A 459 -9.92 -20.60 11.98
N LYS A 460 -9.30 -20.95 13.11
CA LYS A 460 -8.51 -20.02 13.95
C LYS A 460 -7.36 -19.33 13.18
N ASP A 461 -6.74 -20.04 12.22
CA ASP A 461 -5.63 -19.53 11.41
C ASP A 461 -6.12 -18.68 10.24
N LEU A 462 -7.38 -18.90 9.79
CA LEU A 462 -8.05 -18.10 8.78
C LEU A 462 -8.75 -16.85 9.36
N MET A 463 -8.97 -16.79 10.69
CA MET A 463 -9.71 -15.71 11.34
C MET A 463 -9.23 -14.30 10.94
N PRO A 464 -7.92 -13.96 10.95
CA PRO A 464 -7.46 -12.63 10.56
C PRO A 464 -7.78 -12.31 9.09
N ILE A 465 -7.77 -13.31 8.21
CA ILE A 465 -8.13 -13.14 6.80
C ILE A 465 -9.64 -12.94 6.66
N MET A 466 -10.45 -13.66 7.47
CA MET A 466 -11.90 -13.47 7.52
C MET A 466 -12.26 -12.06 8.02
N VAL A 467 -11.54 -11.55 9.03
CA VAL A 467 -11.73 -10.18 9.50
C VAL A 467 -11.39 -9.17 8.39
N LEU A 468 -10.27 -9.34 7.69
CA LEU A 468 -9.92 -8.49 6.53
C LEU A 468 -11.00 -8.54 5.44
N ALA A 469 -11.50 -9.72 5.10
CA ALA A 469 -12.59 -9.88 4.12
C ALA A 469 -13.90 -9.25 4.62
N GLY A 470 -14.19 -9.34 5.92
CA GLY A 470 -15.29 -8.62 6.56
C GLY A 470 -15.14 -7.10 6.43
N LEU A 471 -13.91 -6.56 6.56
CA LEU A 471 -13.63 -5.14 6.34
C LEU A 471 -13.82 -4.74 4.87
N VAL A 472 -13.52 -5.61 3.90
CA VAL A 472 -13.80 -5.34 2.47
C VAL A 472 -15.28 -5.11 2.21
N ILE A 473 -16.17 -5.81 2.93
CA ILE A 473 -17.62 -5.62 2.86
C ILE A 473 -18.06 -4.46 3.76
N GLY A 474 -17.56 -4.42 5.00
CA GLY A 474 -17.94 -3.44 5.99
C GLY A 474 -17.64 -2.00 5.54
N PHE A 475 -16.47 -1.75 4.95
CA PHE A 475 -16.11 -0.42 4.42
C PHE A 475 -16.94 -0.03 3.18
N ALA A 476 -17.53 -0.99 2.47
CA ALA A 476 -18.48 -0.69 1.41
C ALA A 476 -19.84 -0.23 1.99
N LEU A 477 -20.37 -0.98 2.95
CA LEU A 477 -21.69 -0.73 3.53
C LEU A 477 -21.68 0.50 4.46
N PHE A 478 -20.60 0.70 5.20
CA PHE A 478 -20.43 1.79 6.17
C PHE A 478 -19.40 2.83 5.71
N SER A 479 -19.43 3.18 4.42
CA SER A 479 -18.47 4.12 3.83
C SER A 479 -18.63 5.59 4.28
N SER A 480 -19.84 6.01 4.69
CA SER A 480 -20.16 7.41 4.98
C SER A 480 -19.27 8.10 6.02
N PRO A 481 -18.90 7.48 7.17
CA PRO A 481 -17.96 8.09 8.11
C PRO A 481 -16.56 8.27 7.50
N ILE A 482 -16.10 7.28 6.74
CA ILE A 482 -14.79 7.30 6.09
C ILE A 482 -14.74 8.40 5.03
N ILE A 483 -15.79 8.51 4.21
CA ILE A 483 -15.95 9.56 3.19
C ILE A 483 -15.82 10.93 3.82
N ARG A 484 -16.62 11.20 4.86
CA ARG A 484 -16.59 12.50 5.57
C ARG A 484 -15.23 12.81 6.16
N TYR A 485 -14.56 11.80 6.74
CA TYR A 485 -13.25 11.99 7.35
C TYR A 485 -12.17 12.31 6.32
N ILE A 486 -12.16 11.61 5.17
CA ILE A 486 -11.21 11.88 4.08
C ILE A 486 -11.49 13.25 3.44
N GLN A 487 -12.76 13.59 3.19
CA GLN A 487 -13.13 14.88 2.60
C GLN A 487 -12.72 16.05 3.49
N ALA A 488 -13.04 15.99 4.79
CA ALA A 488 -12.60 17.00 5.73
C ALA A 488 -11.07 17.14 5.81
N GLY A 489 -10.35 16.01 5.76
CA GLY A 489 -8.88 16.04 5.72
C GLY A 489 -8.31 16.64 4.43
N ILE A 490 -8.98 16.46 3.28
CA ILE A 490 -8.59 17.09 2.02
C ILE A 490 -8.85 18.60 2.07
N GLU A 491 -9.98 19.05 2.61
CA GLU A 491 -10.29 20.47 2.74
C GLU A 491 -9.24 21.24 3.55
N VAL A 492 -8.60 20.57 4.51
CA VAL A 492 -7.56 21.16 5.35
C VAL A 492 -6.20 21.30 4.65
N ILE A 493 -5.87 20.40 3.71
CA ILE A 493 -4.57 20.42 3.03
C ILE A 493 -4.60 21.09 1.65
N TRP A 494 -5.80 21.27 1.11
CA TRP A 494 -6.05 21.89 -0.18
C TRP A 494 -6.17 23.41 -0.03
#